data_7423aa56720b7c5e12734ce4c13ebb32
#
_entry.id   7423aa56720b7c5e12734ce4c13ebb32
#
_cell.length_a   1.000
_cell.length_b   1.000
_cell.length_c   1.000
_cell.angle_alpha   90.00
_cell.angle_beta   90.00
_cell.angle_gamma   90.00
#
_symmetry.space_group_name_H-M   'P 1'
#
loop_
_entity.id
_entity.type
_entity.pdbx_description
1 polymer ?
#
loop_
_entity_poly.entity_id
_entity_poly.type
_entity_poly.pdbx_seq_one_letter_code
_entity_poly.pdbx_strand_id
1 'polypeptide(L)'
;LTEEGKFCWIDVTKEGREKAFTTTPGFNPVAVLHELHETHPALYSPGEWLAEYKWDGIRGQVIRRGGQLFVWSRGEELVTDKYPEYEIFDTLLPDGVALDGEIIAWRDDKPLPFAALQTRIGRKTVSKKQLHEAPVAFIAYDLLESKGEDIRHLPFLARRRLLENLIAESEQRFSEILASSHPPHLPLNEALQEDWATATRKKFPLLLSPVVEFETWEELATRRENATE
;
A
#
# COMPACT_ATOMS: atom_id res chain seq x y z
N LEU A 1 4.77 6.74 11.37
CA LEU A 1 5.62 7.30 12.43
C LEU A 1 7.07 7.22 11.99
N THR A 2 7.77 8.36 11.85
CA THR A 2 9.21 8.36 11.75
C THR A 2 9.78 8.02 13.12
N GLU A 3 11.04 7.57 13.23
CA GLU A 3 11.74 7.33 14.51
C GLU A 3 11.71 8.55 15.44
N GLU A 4 11.44 9.73 14.92
CA GLU A 4 11.31 10.98 15.67
C GLU A 4 9.84 11.32 16.04
N GLY A 5 8.90 10.43 15.82
CA GLY A 5 7.47 10.70 16.07
C GLY A 5 6.85 11.78 15.19
N LYS A 6 7.51 12.13 14.09
CA LYS A 6 6.98 13.06 13.09
C LYS A 6 6.23 12.28 12.03
N PHE A 7 5.06 12.73 11.65
CA PHE A 7 4.35 12.23 10.48
C PHE A 7 3.72 13.39 9.74
N CYS A 8 3.63 13.23 8.44
CA CYS A 8 2.92 14.17 7.59
C CYS A 8 1.55 13.55 7.29
N TRP A 9 0.52 14.30 7.52
CA TRP A 9 -0.83 13.96 7.11
C TRP A 9 -1.18 14.71 5.85
N ILE A 10 -1.70 13.99 4.87
CA ILE A 10 -2.43 14.59 3.77
C ILE A 10 -3.89 14.26 4.02
N ASP A 11 -4.67 15.28 4.28
CA ASP A 11 -6.10 15.19 4.38
C ASP A 11 -6.69 15.46 3.00
N VAL A 12 -7.50 14.52 2.53
CA VAL A 12 -8.25 14.67 1.29
C VAL A 12 -9.72 14.69 1.66
N THR A 13 -10.31 15.87 1.69
CA THR A 13 -11.76 15.99 1.84
C THR A 13 -12.48 15.39 0.64
N LYS A 14 -13.75 15.00 0.79
CA LYS A 14 -14.61 14.51 -0.31
C LYS A 14 -14.66 15.45 -1.51
N GLU A 15 -14.38 16.71 -1.32
CA GLU A 15 -14.33 17.72 -2.36
C GLU A 15 -12.94 17.81 -3.05
N GLY A 16 -12.00 16.95 -2.67
CA GLY A 16 -10.64 16.91 -3.25
C GLY A 16 -9.72 18.03 -2.77
N ARG A 17 -10.06 18.70 -1.68
CA ARG A 17 -9.16 19.68 -1.05
C ARG A 17 -8.14 18.95 -0.21
N GLU A 18 -6.88 19.13 -0.54
CA GLU A 18 -5.76 18.57 0.21
C GLU A 18 -5.32 19.56 1.30
N LYS A 19 -5.28 19.08 2.54
CA LYS A 19 -4.67 19.79 3.66
C LYS A 19 -3.51 18.96 4.19
N ALA A 20 -2.31 19.50 4.14
CA ALA A 20 -1.14 18.87 4.72
C ALA A 20 -0.92 19.37 6.14
N PHE A 21 -0.79 18.43 7.08
CA PHE A 21 -0.44 18.72 8.47
C PHE A 21 0.92 18.10 8.76
N THR A 22 1.90 18.94 9.13
CA THR A 22 3.18 18.48 9.64
C THR A 22 3.12 18.42 11.15
N THR A 23 3.50 17.31 11.74
CA THR A 23 3.33 17.08 13.17
C THR A 23 4.66 16.95 13.89
N THR A 24 4.69 17.45 15.13
CA THR A 24 5.76 17.25 16.10
C THR A 24 5.49 15.99 16.95
N PRO A 25 6.50 15.43 17.65
CA PRO A 25 6.29 14.36 18.62
C PRO A 25 5.15 14.70 19.61
N GLY A 26 4.26 13.74 19.85
CA GLY A 26 3.10 13.91 20.72
C GLY A 26 1.86 14.55 20.08
N PHE A 27 1.94 14.97 18.81
CA PHE A 27 0.77 15.50 18.11
C PHE A 27 -0.28 14.38 17.88
N ASN A 28 -1.52 14.67 18.27
CA ASN A 28 -2.66 13.81 18.01
C ASN A 28 -3.61 14.47 17.00
N PRO A 29 -3.57 14.11 15.71
CA PRO A 29 -4.39 14.73 14.69
C PRO A 29 -5.89 14.51 14.94
N VAL A 30 -6.28 13.36 15.50
CA VAL A 30 -7.69 13.07 15.82
C VAL A 30 -8.21 14.01 16.90
N ALA A 31 -7.41 14.28 17.94
CA ALA A 31 -7.78 15.25 18.99
C ALA A 31 -7.94 16.67 18.44
N VAL A 32 -7.04 17.08 17.53
CA VAL A 32 -7.14 18.40 16.87
C VAL A 32 -8.38 18.49 15.98
N LEU A 33 -8.68 17.45 15.22
CA LEU A 33 -9.87 17.41 14.36
C LEU A 33 -11.16 17.41 15.19
N HIS A 34 -11.16 16.75 16.34
CA HIS A 34 -12.27 16.79 17.29
C HIS A 34 -12.48 18.19 17.84
N GLU A 35 -11.44 18.86 18.33
CA GLU A 35 -11.51 20.25 18.82
C GLU A 35 -11.99 21.22 17.72
N LEU A 36 -11.50 21.06 16.50
CA LEU A 36 -11.94 21.84 15.34
C LEU A 36 -13.40 21.54 14.96
N HIS A 37 -13.86 20.32 15.14
CA HIS A 37 -15.26 19.95 14.92
C HIS A 37 -16.19 20.62 15.95
N GLU A 38 -15.80 20.68 17.22
CA GLU A 38 -16.60 21.37 18.26
C GLU A 38 -16.83 22.84 17.92
N THR A 39 -15.84 23.50 17.33
CA THR A 39 -15.90 24.92 16.96
C THR A 39 -16.47 25.18 15.56
N HIS A 40 -16.26 24.24 14.62
CA HIS A 40 -16.64 24.37 13.21
C HIS A 40 -17.21 23.04 12.66
N PRO A 41 -18.37 22.56 13.17
CA PRO A 41 -18.88 21.21 12.85
C PRO A 41 -19.15 20.97 11.37
N ALA A 42 -19.52 22.02 10.63
CA ALA A 42 -19.77 21.89 9.19
C ALA A 42 -18.49 21.67 8.34
N LEU A 43 -17.32 22.07 8.86
CA LEU A 43 -16.04 21.96 8.12
C LEU A 43 -15.24 20.72 8.51
N TYR A 44 -15.47 20.19 9.70
CA TYR A 44 -14.70 19.07 10.27
C TYR A 44 -15.62 17.94 10.74
N SER A 45 -16.72 17.72 10.02
CA SER A 45 -17.61 16.59 10.27
C SER A 45 -16.88 15.25 10.01
N PRO A 46 -16.95 14.28 10.93
CA PRO A 46 -16.31 12.97 10.75
C PRO A 46 -16.60 12.32 9.41
N GLY A 47 -17.85 12.43 8.93
CA GLY A 47 -18.27 11.87 7.65
C GLY A 47 -17.60 12.47 6.40
N GLU A 48 -16.83 13.55 6.52
CA GLU A 48 -16.07 14.16 5.42
C GLU A 48 -14.63 13.60 5.33
N TRP A 49 -14.23 12.72 6.27
CA TRP A 49 -12.89 12.20 6.39
C TRP A 49 -12.85 10.71 6.15
N LEU A 50 -11.68 10.24 5.72
CA LEU A 50 -11.38 8.82 5.60
C LEU A 50 -10.15 8.53 6.44
N ALA A 51 -10.23 7.47 7.24
CA ALA A 51 -9.12 7.01 8.06
C ALA A 51 -8.59 5.67 7.54
N GLU A 52 -7.28 5.51 7.58
CA GLU A 52 -6.58 4.29 7.24
C GLU A 52 -5.49 4.01 8.27
N TYR A 53 -5.07 2.74 8.35
CA TYR A 53 -3.91 2.39 9.17
C TYR A 53 -2.64 2.99 8.58
N LYS A 54 -1.78 3.51 9.46
CA LYS A 54 -0.43 3.88 9.08
C LYS A 54 0.47 2.65 9.19
N TRP A 55 0.73 2.05 8.04
CA TRP A 55 1.56 0.87 7.96
C TRP A 55 3.03 1.18 8.28
N ASP A 56 3.70 0.25 8.98
CA ASP A 56 5.13 0.35 9.29
C ASP A 56 5.92 -0.46 8.24
N GLY A 57 6.27 0.19 7.14
CA GLY A 57 6.93 -0.40 6.00
C GLY A 57 7.84 0.59 5.27
N ILE A 58 7.95 0.42 3.97
CA ILE A 58 8.66 1.33 3.07
C ILE A 58 7.65 1.87 2.06
N ARG A 59 7.38 3.16 2.14
CA ARG A 59 6.57 3.81 1.11
C ARG A 59 7.21 3.62 -0.25
N GLY A 60 6.42 3.17 -1.21
CA GLY A 60 6.88 2.94 -2.57
C GLY A 60 5.79 3.19 -3.60
N GLN A 61 6.22 3.22 -4.85
CA GLN A 61 5.33 3.28 -6.00
C GLN A 61 5.57 2.07 -6.88
N VAL A 62 4.48 1.44 -7.29
CA VAL A 62 4.49 0.38 -8.30
C VAL A 62 3.95 0.97 -9.60
N ILE A 63 4.77 0.97 -10.64
CA ILE A 63 4.46 1.57 -11.94
C ILE A 63 4.55 0.48 -13.01
N ARG A 64 3.48 0.33 -13.79
CA ARG A 64 3.46 -0.51 -14.98
C ARG A 64 3.35 0.39 -16.21
N ARG A 65 4.41 0.48 -17.01
CA ARG A 65 4.46 1.40 -18.16
C ARG A 65 5.35 0.87 -19.28
N GLY A 66 4.83 0.94 -20.51
CA GLY A 66 5.55 0.52 -21.71
C GLY A 66 5.96 -0.95 -21.68
N GLY A 67 5.13 -1.81 -21.12
CA GLY A 67 5.42 -3.23 -20.98
C GLY A 67 6.44 -3.57 -19.89
N GLN A 68 6.77 -2.67 -18.98
CA GLN A 68 7.76 -2.87 -17.91
C GLN A 68 7.21 -2.52 -16.54
N LEU A 69 7.68 -3.23 -15.53
CA LEU A 69 7.36 -2.99 -14.13
C LEU A 69 8.50 -2.25 -13.44
N PHE A 70 8.15 -1.21 -12.70
CA PHE A 70 9.08 -0.45 -11.88
C PHE A 70 8.57 -0.35 -10.46
N VAL A 71 9.44 -0.57 -9.50
CA VAL A 71 9.16 -0.33 -8.07
C VAL A 71 10.13 0.72 -7.56
N TRP A 72 9.61 1.87 -7.15
CA TRP A 72 10.36 2.99 -6.60
C TRP A 72 10.15 3.09 -5.09
N SER A 73 11.20 3.35 -4.35
CA SER A 73 11.11 3.67 -2.92
C SER A 73 11.02 5.18 -2.69
N ARG A 74 10.65 5.59 -1.47
CA ARG A 74 10.58 7.01 -1.06
C ARG A 74 11.89 7.78 -1.28
N GLY A 75 13.04 7.09 -1.27
CA GLY A 75 14.36 7.69 -1.51
C GLY A 75 14.70 7.88 -3.00
N GLU A 76 13.71 7.83 -3.90
CA GLU A 76 13.90 7.92 -5.35
C GLU A 76 14.85 6.82 -5.89
N GLU A 77 14.89 5.68 -5.22
CA GLU A 77 15.65 4.51 -5.64
C GLU A 77 14.76 3.54 -6.41
N LEU A 78 15.23 3.09 -7.57
CA LEU A 78 14.63 1.95 -8.27
C LEU A 78 15.00 0.67 -7.54
N VAL A 79 14.00 -0.01 -6.98
CA VAL A 79 14.19 -1.18 -6.11
C VAL A 79 13.49 -2.44 -6.64
N THR A 80 13.12 -2.46 -7.90
CA THR A 80 12.41 -3.58 -8.55
C THR A 80 13.11 -4.91 -8.28
N ASP A 81 14.42 -4.98 -8.43
CA ASP A 81 15.22 -6.20 -8.24
C ASP A 81 15.25 -6.71 -6.79
N LYS A 82 14.85 -5.85 -5.83
CA LYS A 82 14.81 -6.22 -4.40
C LYS A 82 13.52 -6.93 -4.02
N TYR A 83 12.50 -6.89 -4.89
CA TYR A 83 11.17 -7.44 -4.64
C TYR A 83 10.70 -8.35 -5.80
N PRO A 84 11.37 -9.50 -6.01
CA PRO A 84 11.00 -10.43 -7.09
C PRO A 84 9.57 -10.96 -6.96
N GLU A 85 8.97 -10.91 -5.77
CA GLU A 85 7.56 -11.24 -5.55
C GLU A 85 6.61 -10.35 -6.36
N TYR A 86 7.04 -9.15 -6.72
CA TYR A 86 6.22 -8.21 -7.50
C TYR A 86 6.33 -8.41 -9.01
N GLU A 87 7.20 -9.30 -9.51
CA GLU A 87 7.26 -9.63 -10.94
C GLU A 87 5.90 -10.11 -11.48
N ILE A 88 5.08 -10.73 -10.63
CA ILE A 88 3.72 -11.12 -10.99
C ILE A 88 2.85 -9.93 -11.42
N PHE A 89 3.12 -8.72 -10.91
CA PHE A 89 2.38 -7.51 -11.27
C PHE A 89 2.53 -7.15 -12.75
N ASP A 90 3.62 -7.60 -13.39
CA ASP A 90 3.80 -7.45 -14.84
C ASP A 90 2.70 -8.15 -15.64
N THR A 91 2.14 -9.23 -15.10
CA THR A 91 1.04 -9.98 -15.69
C THR A 91 -0.33 -9.50 -15.19
N LEU A 92 -0.41 -9.05 -13.93
CA LEU A 92 -1.68 -8.74 -13.29
C LEU A 92 -2.15 -7.31 -13.57
N LEU A 93 -1.22 -6.33 -13.59
CA LEU A 93 -1.56 -4.94 -13.76
C LEU A 93 -1.64 -4.55 -15.25
N PRO A 94 -2.63 -3.75 -15.64
CA PRO A 94 -2.65 -3.17 -16.99
C PRO A 94 -1.52 -2.16 -17.17
N ASP A 95 -1.12 -1.94 -18.41
CA ASP A 95 -0.14 -0.90 -18.74
C ASP A 95 -0.71 0.51 -18.45
N GLY A 96 0.16 1.46 -18.09
CA GLY A 96 -0.25 2.82 -17.75
C GLY A 96 -0.89 2.95 -16.36
N VAL A 97 -0.37 2.22 -15.38
CA VAL A 97 -0.81 2.28 -13.98
C VAL A 97 0.34 2.74 -13.08
N ALA A 98 0.05 3.64 -12.15
CA ALA A 98 0.95 4.01 -11.06
C ALA A 98 0.19 3.96 -9.73
N LEU A 99 0.64 3.05 -8.85
CA LEU A 99 0.12 2.87 -7.49
C LEU A 99 1.04 3.55 -6.48
N ASP A 100 0.47 4.18 -5.46
CA ASP A 100 1.18 4.61 -4.24
C ASP A 100 0.76 3.72 -3.08
N GLY A 101 1.72 3.28 -2.27
CA GLY A 101 1.45 2.31 -1.23
C GLY A 101 2.64 2.07 -0.33
N GLU A 102 2.51 1.04 0.50
CA GLU A 102 3.54 0.61 1.44
C GLU A 102 4.01 -0.80 1.09
N ILE A 103 5.32 -0.98 0.98
CA ILE A 103 5.97 -2.29 0.92
C ILE A 103 6.11 -2.79 2.35
N ILE A 104 5.49 -3.91 2.68
CA ILE A 104 5.46 -4.43 4.04
C ILE A 104 5.82 -5.92 4.05
N ALA A 105 6.55 -6.36 5.06
CA ALA A 105 6.74 -7.79 5.28
C ALA A 105 5.41 -8.39 5.77
N TRP A 106 4.93 -9.44 5.07
CA TRP A 106 3.56 -9.94 5.22
C TRP A 106 3.52 -11.46 5.20
N ARG A 107 2.94 -12.08 6.22
CA ARG A 107 2.79 -13.53 6.29
C ARG A 107 1.49 -13.88 7.01
N ASP A 108 0.81 -14.93 6.52
CA ASP A 108 -0.41 -15.48 7.13
C ASP A 108 -1.50 -14.44 7.40
N ASP A 109 -1.66 -13.53 6.40
CA ASP A 109 -2.61 -12.42 6.39
C ASP A 109 -2.39 -11.39 7.52
N LYS A 110 -1.12 -11.27 7.95
CA LYS A 110 -0.71 -10.32 8.99
C LYS A 110 0.62 -9.64 8.63
N PRO A 111 0.78 -8.38 9.04
CA PRO A 111 2.06 -7.72 8.95
C PRO A 111 3.07 -8.39 9.88
N LEU A 112 4.30 -8.55 9.41
CA LEU A 112 5.44 -8.87 10.24
C LEU A 112 6.06 -7.58 10.79
N PRO A 113 6.77 -7.63 11.91
CA PRO A 113 7.50 -6.47 12.41
C PRO A 113 8.45 -5.89 11.35
N PHE A 114 8.60 -4.57 11.30
CA PHE A 114 9.48 -3.87 10.34
C PHE A 114 10.91 -4.43 10.32
N ALA A 115 11.41 -4.92 11.46
CA ALA A 115 12.70 -5.58 11.57
C ALA A 115 12.87 -6.77 10.59
N ALA A 116 11.78 -7.47 10.25
CA ALA A 116 11.83 -8.53 9.25
C ALA A 116 12.13 -7.94 7.85
N LEU A 117 11.47 -6.84 7.47
CA LEU A 117 11.71 -6.14 6.21
C LEU A 117 13.13 -5.56 6.15
N GLN A 118 13.66 -5.04 7.26
CA GLN A 118 15.02 -4.50 7.34
C GLN A 118 16.09 -5.52 6.93
N THR A 119 15.85 -6.81 7.11
CA THR A 119 16.81 -7.85 6.68
C THR A 119 17.03 -7.87 5.16
N ARG A 120 16.13 -7.28 4.39
CA ARG A 120 16.15 -7.17 2.92
C ARG A 120 16.68 -5.82 2.44
N ILE A 121 16.47 -4.75 3.23
CA ILE A 121 16.93 -3.39 2.91
C ILE A 121 18.46 -3.36 2.85
N GLY A 122 19.01 -2.69 1.84
CA GLY A 122 20.45 -2.55 1.67
C GLY A 122 21.17 -3.74 1.05
N ARG A 123 20.49 -4.83 0.74
CA ARG A 123 21.08 -5.96 0.01
C ARG A 123 20.98 -5.77 -1.49
N LYS A 124 22.05 -6.13 -2.21
CA LYS A 124 22.06 -6.10 -3.69
C LYS A 124 21.18 -7.20 -4.29
N THR A 125 21.14 -8.36 -3.64
CA THR A 125 20.34 -9.52 -4.07
C THR A 125 19.63 -10.11 -2.86
N VAL A 126 18.40 -10.58 -3.06
CA VAL A 126 17.60 -11.23 -2.02
C VAL A 126 17.74 -12.75 -2.19
N SER A 127 18.17 -13.45 -1.12
CA SER A 127 18.32 -14.90 -1.13
C SER A 127 16.98 -15.61 -0.94
N LYS A 128 16.88 -16.88 -1.35
CA LYS A 128 15.70 -17.75 -1.10
C LYS A 128 15.28 -17.74 0.37
N LYS A 129 16.27 -17.80 1.28
CA LYS A 129 16.02 -17.75 2.73
C LYS A 129 15.28 -16.45 3.12
N GLN A 130 15.72 -15.30 2.61
CA GLN A 130 15.10 -14.00 2.92
C GLN A 130 13.71 -13.86 2.31
N LEU A 131 13.47 -14.39 1.09
CA LEU A 131 12.13 -14.44 0.50
C LEU A 131 11.17 -15.25 1.39
N HIS A 132 11.65 -16.35 1.97
CA HIS A 132 10.84 -17.16 2.87
C HIS A 132 10.67 -16.54 4.25
N GLU A 133 11.71 -15.93 4.83
CA GLU A 133 11.67 -15.37 6.18
C GLU A 133 10.92 -14.03 6.26
N ALA A 134 11.01 -13.21 5.22
CA ALA A 134 10.36 -11.91 5.12
C ALA A 134 9.68 -11.73 3.75
N PRO A 135 8.65 -12.55 3.42
CA PRO A 135 7.86 -12.31 2.22
C PRO A 135 7.19 -10.95 2.30
N VAL A 136 6.93 -10.33 1.15
CA VAL A 136 6.38 -8.96 1.11
C VAL A 136 5.05 -8.91 0.36
N ALA A 137 4.21 -7.98 0.80
CA ALA A 137 3.04 -7.51 0.07
C ALA A 137 3.16 -5.99 -0.19
N PHE A 138 2.47 -5.52 -1.20
CA PHE A 138 2.28 -4.10 -1.48
C PHE A 138 0.86 -3.70 -1.05
N ILE A 139 0.75 -2.83 -0.06
CA ILE A 139 -0.54 -2.30 0.40
C ILE A 139 -0.75 -0.95 -0.28
N ALA A 140 -1.61 -0.96 -1.30
CA ALA A 140 -1.93 0.24 -2.05
C ALA A 140 -3.00 1.08 -1.34
N TYR A 141 -2.77 2.38 -1.25
CA TYR A 141 -3.73 3.34 -0.70
C TYR A 141 -4.14 4.43 -1.70
N ASP A 142 -3.40 4.62 -2.78
CA ASP A 142 -3.80 5.57 -3.84
C ASP A 142 -3.44 5.06 -5.24
N LEU A 143 -4.20 5.54 -6.23
CA LEU A 143 -3.96 5.34 -7.66
C LEU A 143 -3.66 6.70 -8.28
N LEU A 144 -2.43 6.86 -8.78
CA LEU A 144 -1.93 8.12 -9.31
C LEU A 144 -2.09 8.24 -10.83
N GLU A 145 -1.99 7.11 -11.52
CA GLU A 145 -2.13 7.00 -12.97
C GLU A 145 -2.99 5.79 -13.32
N SER A 146 -3.89 5.95 -14.28
CA SER A 146 -4.75 4.89 -14.81
C SER A 146 -4.83 5.01 -16.32
N LYS A 147 -4.61 3.90 -17.04
CA LYS A 147 -4.63 3.86 -18.51
C LYS A 147 -3.70 4.88 -19.18
N GLY A 148 -2.57 5.19 -18.52
CA GLY A 148 -1.60 6.15 -19.02
C GLY A 148 -1.93 7.63 -18.74
N GLU A 149 -3.01 7.92 -18.03
CA GLU A 149 -3.41 9.27 -17.67
C GLU A 149 -3.17 9.58 -16.21
N ASP A 150 -2.59 10.73 -15.91
CA ASP A 150 -2.44 11.25 -14.54
C ASP A 150 -3.81 11.62 -13.98
N ILE A 151 -4.25 10.89 -12.97
CA ILE A 151 -5.57 11.07 -12.33
C ILE A 151 -5.51 11.76 -10.97
N ARG A 152 -4.35 12.30 -10.56
CA ARG A 152 -4.18 12.98 -9.26
C ARG A 152 -5.06 14.22 -9.11
N HIS A 153 -5.53 14.79 -10.21
CA HIS A 153 -6.49 15.88 -10.23
C HIS A 153 -7.92 15.46 -9.85
N LEU A 154 -8.22 14.16 -9.86
CA LEU A 154 -9.53 13.66 -9.43
C LEU A 154 -9.65 13.66 -7.90
N PRO A 155 -10.88 13.82 -7.36
CA PRO A 155 -11.14 13.63 -5.94
C PRO A 155 -10.64 12.27 -5.44
N PHE A 156 -10.13 12.23 -4.19
CA PHE A 156 -9.57 11.01 -3.63
C PHE A 156 -10.53 9.81 -3.69
N LEU A 157 -11.81 10.00 -3.34
CA LEU A 157 -12.80 8.92 -3.41
C LEU A 157 -13.02 8.38 -4.82
N ALA A 158 -12.84 9.20 -5.86
CA ALA A 158 -12.90 8.72 -7.24
C ALA A 158 -11.69 7.84 -7.57
N ARG A 159 -10.48 8.26 -7.19
CA ARG A 159 -9.26 7.46 -7.34
C ARG A 159 -9.33 6.17 -6.53
N ARG A 160 -9.87 6.24 -5.31
CA ARG A 160 -10.08 5.07 -4.44
C ARG A 160 -10.95 4.01 -5.09
N ARG A 161 -12.09 4.39 -5.67
CA ARG A 161 -12.96 3.44 -6.41
C ARG A 161 -12.26 2.80 -7.60
N LEU A 162 -11.45 3.57 -8.32
CA LEU A 162 -10.64 3.02 -9.43
C LEU A 162 -9.60 2.04 -8.92
N LEU A 163 -8.95 2.33 -7.78
CA LEU A 163 -8.01 1.43 -7.12
C LEU A 163 -8.67 0.13 -6.67
N GLU A 164 -9.82 0.21 -6.03
CA GLU A 164 -10.62 -0.96 -5.60
C GLU A 164 -10.96 -1.88 -6.77
N ASN A 165 -11.44 -1.31 -7.87
CA ASN A 165 -11.74 -2.08 -9.07
C ASN A 165 -10.47 -2.72 -9.67
N LEU A 166 -9.38 -1.97 -9.75
CA LEU A 166 -8.11 -2.48 -10.28
C LEU A 166 -7.59 -3.66 -9.45
N ILE A 167 -7.66 -3.57 -8.12
CA ILE A 167 -7.21 -4.64 -7.22
C ILE A 167 -8.11 -5.87 -7.37
N ALA A 168 -9.43 -5.69 -7.39
CA ALA A 168 -10.37 -6.79 -7.55
C ALA A 168 -10.17 -7.53 -8.89
N GLU A 169 -10.00 -6.78 -10.00
CA GLU A 169 -9.70 -7.37 -11.31
C GLU A 169 -8.35 -8.11 -11.31
N SER A 170 -7.33 -7.58 -10.63
CA SER A 170 -6.02 -8.20 -10.53
C SER A 170 -6.06 -9.47 -9.68
N GLU A 171 -6.82 -9.49 -8.59
CA GLU A 171 -7.03 -10.66 -7.75
C GLU A 171 -7.79 -11.77 -8.50
N GLN A 172 -8.79 -11.40 -9.30
CA GLN A 172 -9.48 -12.35 -10.16
C GLN A 172 -8.52 -12.98 -11.16
N ARG A 173 -7.71 -12.19 -11.88
CA ARG A 173 -6.69 -12.69 -12.81
C ARG A 173 -5.69 -13.60 -12.11
N PHE A 174 -5.25 -13.24 -10.92
CA PHE A 174 -4.35 -14.07 -10.11
C PHE A 174 -4.98 -15.43 -9.81
N SER A 175 -6.25 -15.45 -9.42
CA SER A 175 -7.00 -16.68 -9.15
C SER A 175 -7.14 -17.55 -10.40
N GLU A 176 -7.38 -16.95 -11.57
CA GLU A 176 -7.44 -17.65 -12.86
C GLU A 176 -6.09 -18.27 -13.24
N ILE A 177 -4.99 -17.55 -13.01
CA ILE A 177 -3.61 -18.05 -13.22
C ILE A 177 -3.35 -19.27 -12.33
N LEU A 178 -3.75 -19.21 -11.06
CA LEU A 178 -3.58 -20.34 -10.13
C LEU A 178 -4.41 -21.57 -10.52
N ALA A 179 -5.59 -21.36 -11.08
CA ALA A 179 -6.48 -22.45 -11.53
C ALA A 179 -6.05 -23.04 -12.88
N SER A 180 -5.18 -22.35 -13.63
CA SER A 180 -4.71 -22.81 -14.94
C SER A 180 -3.78 -24.02 -14.81
N SER A 181 -3.99 -25.02 -15.66
CA SER A 181 -3.07 -26.18 -15.79
C SER A 181 -1.71 -25.78 -16.39
N HIS A 182 -1.66 -24.62 -17.05
CA HIS A 182 -0.45 -24.09 -17.68
C HIS A 182 -0.29 -22.63 -17.21
N PRO A 183 0.24 -22.42 -16.00
CA PRO A 183 0.50 -21.05 -15.53
C PRO A 183 1.46 -20.36 -16.51
N PRO A 184 1.27 -19.07 -16.80
CA PRO A 184 2.18 -18.33 -17.65
C PRO A 184 3.61 -18.46 -17.09
N HIS A 185 4.57 -18.56 -18.02
CA HIS A 185 5.98 -18.59 -17.64
C HIS A 185 6.31 -17.22 -17.06
N LEU A 186 6.32 -17.14 -15.74
CA LEU A 186 6.76 -15.91 -15.07
C LEU A 186 8.25 -15.72 -15.36
N PRO A 187 8.72 -14.53 -15.68
CA PRO A 187 10.12 -14.24 -16.01
C PRO A 187 11.06 -14.36 -14.79
N LEU A 188 10.72 -15.23 -13.86
CA LEU A 188 11.51 -15.51 -12.67
C LEU A 188 12.76 -16.28 -13.01
N ASN A 189 13.86 -15.92 -12.37
CA ASN A 189 15.08 -16.73 -12.36
C ASN A 189 14.72 -18.17 -11.99
N GLU A 190 15.15 -19.15 -12.83
CA GLU A 190 14.83 -20.58 -12.68
C GLU A 190 15.04 -21.11 -11.25
N ALA A 191 16.05 -20.57 -10.54
CA ALA A 191 16.32 -20.92 -9.14
C ALA A 191 15.25 -20.46 -8.16
N LEU A 192 14.42 -19.46 -8.52
CA LEU A 192 13.32 -18.94 -7.72
C LEU A 192 11.96 -19.54 -8.12
N GLN A 193 11.87 -20.14 -9.31
CA GLN A 193 10.60 -20.64 -9.85
C GLN A 193 9.96 -21.74 -9.00
N GLU A 194 10.72 -22.71 -8.50
CA GLU A 194 10.17 -23.82 -7.71
C GLU A 194 9.74 -23.38 -6.33
N ASP A 195 10.56 -22.58 -5.63
CA ASP A 195 10.27 -22.13 -4.26
C ASP A 195 9.21 -21.02 -4.26
N TRP A 196 9.28 -20.13 -5.25
CA TRP A 196 8.29 -19.08 -5.42
C TRP A 196 6.92 -19.64 -5.77
N ALA A 197 6.88 -20.60 -6.69
CA ALA A 197 5.67 -21.30 -7.07
C ALA A 197 4.98 -22.00 -5.89
N THR A 198 5.73 -22.46 -4.90
CA THR A 198 5.19 -23.16 -3.71
C THR A 198 4.84 -22.20 -2.57
N ALA A 199 5.63 -21.17 -2.32
CA ALA A 199 5.45 -20.24 -1.21
C ALA A 199 4.51 -19.08 -1.56
N THR A 200 4.58 -18.54 -2.79
CA THR A 200 3.87 -17.34 -3.22
C THR A 200 2.59 -17.65 -4.01
N ARG A 201 2.46 -18.87 -4.55
CA ARG A 201 1.23 -19.30 -5.28
C ARG A 201 -0.05 -19.23 -4.46
N LYS A 202 0.04 -19.06 -3.16
CA LYS A 202 -1.14 -19.06 -2.27
C LYS A 202 -1.61 -17.67 -1.87
N LYS A 203 -0.84 -16.60 -2.14
CA LYS A 203 -1.19 -15.27 -1.64
C LYS A 203 -0.99 -14.20 -2.70
N PHE A 204 -2.03 -13.47 -2.95
CA PHE A 204 -2.03 -12.29 -3.79
C PHE A 204 -1.21 -11.18 -3.11
N PRO A 205 -0.11 -10.69 -3.72
CA PRO A 205 0.81 -9.78 -3.04
C PRO A 205 0.42 -8.30 -3.15
N LEU A 206 -0.71 -7.97 -3.78
CA LEU A 206 -1.25 -6.61 -3.88
C LEU A 206 -2.51 -6.50 -3.03
N LEU A 207 -2.46 -5.70 -1.99
CA LEU A 207 -3.53 -5.52 -1.04
C LEU A 207 -4.07 -4.09 -1.08
N LEU A 208 -5.35 -3.92 -0.84
CA LEU A 208 -5.94 -2.61 -0.62
C LEU A 208 -5.75 -2.21 0.84
N SER A 209 -5.30 -0.98 1.10
CA SER A 209 -5.28 -0.44 2.46
C SER A 209 -6.72 -0.36 3.00
N PRO A 210 -7.05 -1.02 4.11
CA PRO A 210 -8.40 -1.02 4.63
C PRO A 210 -8.78 0.33 5.23
N VAL A 211 -10.01 0.75 4.97
CA VAL A 211 -10.60 1.92 5.59
C VAL A 211 -11.03 1.58 7.02
N VAL A 212 -10.73 2.47 7.95
CA VAL A 212 -11.20 2.41 9.32
C VAL A 212 -12.53 3.15 9.40
N GLU A 213 -13.62 2.41 9.54
CA GLU A 213 -14.97 2.98 9.70
C GLU A 213 -15.09 3.67 11.06
N PHE A 214 -15.66 4.86 11.09
CA PHE A 214 -15.95 5.62 12.31
C PHE A 214 -17.07 6.64 12.07
N GLU A 215 -17.85 6.90 13.10
CA GLU A 215 -18.95 7.87 13.06
C GLU A 215 -18.60 9.12 13.85
N THR A 216 -17.76 8.99 14.89
CA THR A 216 -17.33 10.13 15.73
C THR A 216 -15.82 10.17 15.88
N TRP A 217 -15.30 11.34 16.25
CA TRP A 217 -13.87 11.53 16.52
C TRP A 217 -13.39 10.74 17.74
N GLU A 218 -14.25 10.55 18.74
CA GLU A 218 -13.96 9.75 19.93
C GLU A 218 -13.80 8.27 19.58
N GLU A 219 -14.66 7.76 18.69
CA GLU A 219 -14.52 6.41 18.18
C GLU A 219 -13.20 6.21 17.45
N LEU A 220 -12.84 7.15 16.56
CA LEU A 220 -11.56 7.09 15.84
C LEU A 220 -10.37 7.21 16.80
N ALA A 221 -10.45 8.05 17.85
CA ALA A 221 -9.42 8.14 18.87
C ALA A 221 -9.21 6.81 19.59
N THR A 222 -10.30 6.15 19.99
CA THR A 222 -10.26 4.82 20.63
C THR A 222 -9.65 3.76 19.72
N ARG A 223 -10.06 3.73 18.44
CA ARG A 223 -9.48 2.80 17.45
C ARG A 223 -7.99 3.04 17.23
N ARG A 224 -7.56 4.31 17.24
CA ARG A 224 -6.15 4.67 17.11
C ARG A 224 -5.32 4.19 18.30
N GLU A 225 -5.83 4.30 19.52
CA GLU A 225 -5.15 3.80 20.73
C GLU A 225 -4.97 2.28 20.67
N ASN A 226 -5.99 1.55 20.21
CA ASN A 226 -5.95 0.10 20.10
C ASN A 226 -5.15 -0.42 18.89
N ALA A 227 -4.83 0.43 17.92
CA ALA A 227 -4.06 0.04 16.73
C ALA A 227 -2.55 -0.14 16.98
N THR A 228 -2.07 0.14 18.19
CA THR A 228 -0.67 -0.05 18.60
C THR A 228 -0.41 -1.39 19.28
N GLU A 229 -1.44 -2.20 19.49
CA GLU A 229 -1.37 -3.58 20.00
C GLU A 229 -1.46 -4.59 18.83
#